data_1a820b19b368a0b3c1102323d348c938
#
_entry.id   1a820b19b368a0b3c1102323d348c938
#
_cell.length_a   1.000
_cell.length_b   1.000
_cell.length_c   1.000
_cell.angle_alpha   90.00
_cell.angle_beta   90.00
_cell.angle_gamma   90.00
#
_symmetry.space_group_name_H-M   'P 1'
#
loop_
_entity.id
_entity.type
_entity.pdbx_description
1 polymer ?
#
loop_
_entity_poly.entity_id
_entity_poly.type
_entity_poly.pdbx_seq_one_letter_code
_entity_poly.pdbx_strand_id
1 'polypeptide(L)'
;SRGWDAVILTGSDPHSSEYPSERWKQVQWLTGFTGECGDVVVTPDHAGLWTDTRYFIQATRQLSGTEVELHKMKVPGQVAIPEWLSSHFSKKPVRVAVDGLCQSVGDVETLEAALKKACGPDGFEIADIPDMLEQFWADRPAIPHSPVEPLDEKVVGETRKERISWLRAQLKAEGCDSMFVTALDEIAWLLNVRGKDIDYNPYVISYLLVTPQSVTWFVRNVDEVPQVPGVVAADYHVLDDAFEDRKAETGRLLVDPSTLNWHVSKLLHRHFPDLLLVRGTSPVIVRKAVKNKKEQEGFRRAFIEDGVALETFLYWIETSVKGGAQVTEWEASEKMSALRARIEGCRGDSFENISAYGANAALPHYSTPREGSAVIKPRGLYLIDTGGQFTFGTTDTTRTVPLGRCSKLEREDYTLALKGMVDLSLAVFPEGTAGCKYDDREGSGYAGSHRGDGDN
;
A
#
# COMPACT_ATOMS: atom_id res chain seq x y z
N SER A 1 15.48 13.85 25.25
CA SER A 1 14.69 14.66 24.31
C SER A 1 15.62 15.59 23.53
N ARG A 2 15.62 15.54 22.23
CA ARG A 2 16.41 16.47 21.38
C ARG A 2 15.70 17.82 21.18
N GLY A 3 14.76 18.16 22.08
CA GLY A 3 14.02 19.42 22.05
C GLY A 3 12.87 19.47 21.04
N TRP A 4 12.39 18.34 20.56
CA TRP A 4 11.16 18.22 19.76
C TRP A 4 9.93 18.16 20.68
N ASP A 5 8.85 18.84 20.28
CA ASP A 5 7.58 18.83 21.01
C ASP A 5 6.75 17.62 20.62
N ALA A 6 6.82 17.20 19.35
CA ALA A 6 6.14 16.01 18.85
C ALA A 6 7.02 15.25 17.85
N VAL A 7 6.80 13.92 17.78
CA VAL A 7 7.33 13.03 16.75
C VAL A 7 6.15 12.39 16.04
N ILE A 8 6.16 12.37 14.71
CA ILE A 8 5.17 11.67 13.90
C ILE A 8 5.85 10.49 13.21
N LEU A 9 5.31 9.30 13.43
CA LEU A 9 5.71 8.06 12.76
C LEU A 9 4.55 7.58 11.89
N THR A 10 4.83 7.26 10.63
CA THR A 10 3.83 6.78 9.67
C THR A 10 3.95 5.27 9.45
N GLY A 11 2.88 4.63 9.02
CA GLY A 11 2.87 3.24 8.57
C GLY A 11 3.38 3.06 7.13
N SER A 12 4.29 3.92 6.65
CA SER A 12 4.81 3.90 5.28
C SER A 12 6.31 3.58 5.26
N ASP A 13 6.83 3.29 4.06
CA ASP A 13 8.24 3.08 3.76
C ASP A 13 8.79 4.16 2.79
N PRO A 14 10.10 4.15 2.44
CA PRO A 14 10.71 5.13 1.54
C PRO A 14 10.14 5.18 0.12
N HIS A 15 9.33 4.21 -0.26
CA HIS A 15 8.77 4.04 -1.60
C HIS A 15 7.24 4.13 -1.64
N SER A 16 6.60 4.44 -0.50
CA SER A 16 5.14 4.45 -0.33
C SER A 16 4.51 3.10 -0.72
N SER A 17 5.16 1.99 -0.33
CA SER A 17 4.65 0.64 -0.60
C SER A 17 3.38 0.36 0.20
N GLU A 18 2.44 -0.36 -0.40
CA GLU A 18 1.22 -0.82 0.27
C GLU A 18 1.53 -1.76 1.44
N TYR A 19 2.53 -2.63 1.27
CA TYR A 19 3.02 -3.55 2.31
C TYR A 19 4.47 -3.21 2.67
N PRO A 20 4.70 -2.29 3.63
CA PRO A 20 6.06 -2.00 4.10
C PRO A 20 6.72 -3.25 4.66
N SER A 21 8.00 -3.45 4.34
CA SER A 21 8.75 -4.54 4.95
C SER A 21 8.91 -4.36 6.46
N GLU A 22 9.27 -5.43 7.18
CA GLU A 22 9.38 -5.48 8.63
C GLU A 22 10.22 -4.31 9.21
N ARG A 23 11.24 -3.84 8.47
CA ARG A 23 12.06 -2.70 8.88
C ARG A 23 11.25 -1.42 9.09
N TRP A 24 10.21 -1.22 8.32
CA TRP A 24 9.39 0.01 8.34
C TRP A 24 8.02 -0.18 9.02
N LYS A 25 7.76 -1.33 9.65
CA LYS A 25 6.58 -1.53 10.50
C LYS A 25 6.73 -0.83 11.86
N GLN A 26 7.13 0.43 11.81
CA GLN A 26 7.46 1.24 12.98
C GLN A 26 6.24 1.55 13.86
N VAL A 27 5.06 1.70 13.27
CA VAL A 27 3.80 1.87 14.01
C VAL A 27 3.50 0.61 14.82
N GLN A 28 3.63 -0.56 14.20
CA GLN A 28 3.44 -1.85 14.88
C GLN A 28 4.45 -2.05 16.01
N TRP A 29 5.73 -1.77 15.74
CA TRP A 29 6.78 -1.90 16.75
C TRP A 29 6.51 -1.03 17.98
N LEU A 30 6.06 0.21 17.77
CA LEU A 30 5.83 1.16 18.87
C LEU A 30 4.54 0.89 19.64
N THR A 31 3.46 0.49 18.97
CA THR A 31 2.11 0.45 19.55
C THR A 31 1.54 -0.96 19.71
N GLY A 32 2.11 -1.95 19.03
CA GLY A 32 1.51 -3.28 18.89
C GLY A 32 0.31 -3.33 17.92
N PHE A 33 -0.04 -2.21 17.27
CA PHE A 33 -1.10 -2.16 16.26
C PHE A 33 -0.58 -2.73 14.93
N THR A 34 -1.23 -3.77 14.42
CA THR A 34 -0.82 -4.52 13.22
C THR A 34 -1.59 -4.14 11.95
N GLY A 35 -2.44 -3.10 12.00
CA GLY A 35 -3.14 -2.61 10.81
C GLY A 35 -2.18 -1.86 9.87
N GLU A 36 -2.47 -1.91 8.58
CA GLU A 36 -1.62 -1.36 7.50
C GLU A 36 -1.72 0.17 7.37
N CYS A 37 -2.75 0.78 7.95
CA CYS A 37 -2.95 2.23 7.88
C CYS A 37 -3.04 2.82 9.28
N GLY A 38 -2.05 3.64 9.63
CA GLY A 38 -2.04 4.35 10.90
C GLY A 38 -0.81 5.23 11.04
N ASP A 39 -1.01 6.40 11.64
CA ASP A 39 0.05 7.33 12.01
C ASP A 39 0.07 7.50 13.52
N VAL A 40 1.25 7.56 14.09
CA VAL A 40 1.43 7.73 15.53
C VAL A 40 2.05 9.08 15.82
N VAL A 41 1.45 9.79 16.76
CA VAL A 41 2.04 11.02 17.33
C VAL A 41 2.47 10.73 18.76
N VAL A 42 3.72 11.04 19.06
CA VAL A 42 4.29 10.94 20.40
C VAL A 42 4.73 12.32 20.86
N THR A 43 4.27 12.73 22.03
CA THR A 43 4.71 13.93 22.75
C THR A 43 5.23 13.52 24.14
N PRO A 44 5.78 14.44 24.94
CA PRO A 44 6.21 14.12 26.32
C PRO A 44 5.10 13.57 27.23
N ASP A 45 3.86 13.88 26.95
CA ASP A 45 2.68 13.60 27.79
C ASP A 45 1.57 12.85 27.07
N HIS A 46 1.75 12.48 25.80
CA HIS A 46 0.74 11.76 25.01
C HIS A 46 1.36 10.83 23.97
N ALA A 47 0.70 9.71 23.73
CA ALA A 47 0.93 8.83 22.57
C ALA A 47 -0.43 8.50 21.94
N GLY A 48 -0.62 8.82 20.68
CA GLY A 48 -1.88 8.61 19.97
C GLY A 48 -1.67 7.92 18.63
N LEU A 49 -2.58 7.00 18.28
CA LEU A 49 -2.68 6.34 16.98
C LEU A 49 -3.87 6.90 16.21
N TRP A 50 -3.63 7.49 15.05
CA TRP A 50 -4.66 7.89 14.08
C TRP A 50 -4.82 6.80 13.03
N THR A 51 -6.02 6.22 12.93
CA THR A 51 -6.33 5.22 11.89
C THR A 51 -7.74 5.40 11.34
N ASP A 52 -8.08 4.74 10.25
CA ASP A 52 -9.36 4.87 9.57
C ASP A 52 -10.40 3.79 9.94
N THR A 53 -11.59 3.87 9.35
CA THR A 53 -12.75 3.03 9.70
C THR A 53 -12.50 1.53 9.54
N ARG A 54 -11.60 1.11 8.68
CA ARG A 54 -11.27 -0.30 8.43
C ARG A 54 -10.68 -0.97 9.68
N TYR A 55 -10.02 -0.20 10.53
CA TYR A 55 -9.21 -0.70 11.65
C TYR A 55 -9.74 -0.31 13.04
N PHE A 56 -10.85 0.42 13.19
CA PHE A 56 -11.30 0.88 14.51
C PHE A 56 -11.49 -0.24 15.51
N ILE A 57 -12.09 -1.36 15.09
CA ILE A 57 -12.33 -2.52 15.98
C ILE A 57 -11.02 -3.17 16.37
N GLN A 58 -10.12 -3.38 15.39
CA GLN A 58 -8.80 -3.96 15.61
C GLN A 58 -7.95 -3.10 16.53
N ALA A 59 -7.83 -1.81 16.24
CA ALA A 59 -7.07 -0.85 17.05
C ALA A 59 -7.61 -0.78 18.49
N THR A 60 -8.94 -0.71 18.66
CA THR A 60 -9.55 -0.72 20.00
C THR A 60 -9.14 -1.95 20.82
N ARG A 61 -9.06 -3.12 20.19
CA ARG A 61 -8.65 -4.37 20.85
C ARG A 61 -7.17 -4.40 21.15
N GLN A 62 -6.33 -4.04 20.17
CA GLN A 62 -4.87 -4.14 20.27
C GLN A 62 -4.27 -3.07 21.19
N LEU A 63 -4.85 -1.88 21.25
CA LEU A 63 -4.41 -0.81 22.15
C LEU A 63 -4.97 -0.93 23.57
N SER A 64 -5.87 -1.89 23.84
CA SER A 64 -6.45 -2.08 25.16
C SER A 64 -5.38 -2.43 26.19
N GLY A 65 -5.28 -1.62 27.25
CA GLY A 65 -4.28 -1.79 28.30
C GLY A 65 -2.90 -1.18 27.99
N THR A 66 -2.77 -0.49 26.88
CA THR A 66 -1.58 0.33 26.56
C THR A 66 -1.81 1.81 26.92
N GLU A 67 -0.76 2.62 26.85
CA GLU A 67 -0.84 4.08 27.05
C GLU A 67 -1.15 4.83 25.73
N VAL A 68 -1.37 4.11 24.60
CA VAL A 68 -1.64 4.70 23.29
C VAL A 68 -3.14 4.94 23.12
N GLU A 69 -3.52 6.20 22.88
CA GLU A 69 -4.91 6.59 22.65
C GLU A 69 -5.28 6.40 21.17
N LEU A 70 -6.49 5.85 20.93
CA LEU A 70 -7.03 5.69 19.57
C LEU A 70 -7.74 6.98 19.12
N HIS A 71 -7.26 7.57 18.04
CA HIS A 71 -7.89 8.67 17.32
C HIS A 71 -8.50 8.17 16.00
N LYS A 72 -9.81 8.30 15.86
CA LYS A 72 -10.57 7.82 14.70
C LYS A 72 -10.57 8.84 13.57
N MET A 73 -9.91 8.53 12.46
CA MET A 73 -9.85 9.43 11.30
C MET A 73 -11.19 9.47 10.54
N LYS A 74 -11.49 10.62 9.95
CA LYS A 74 -12.65 10.85 9.05
C LYS A 74 -14.01 10.57 9.72
N VAL A 75 -14.10 10.67 11.03
CA VAL A 75 -15.35 10.58 11.80
C VAL A 75 -15.75 11.98 12.25
N PRO A 76 -17.04 12.36 12.14
CA PRO A 76 -17.50 13.66 12.63
C PRO A 76 -17.12 13.92 14.10
N GLY A 77 -16.56 15.09 14.39
CA GLY A 77 -16.10 15.47 15.73
C GLY A 77 -14.72 14.95 16.13
N GLN A 78 -14.06 14.17 15.27
CA GLN A 78 -12.67 13.76 15.47
C GLN A 78 -11.70 14.76 14.81
N VAL A 79 -10.49 14.86 15.37
CA VAL A 79 -9.49 15.87 14.97
C VAL A 79 -8.32 15.18 14.26
N ALA A 80 -7.91 15.70 13.11
CA ALA A 80 -6.72 15.22 12.41
C ALA A 80 -5.43 15.65 13.15
N ILE A 81 -4.31 15.01 12.83
CA ILE A 81 -3.02 15.27 13.50
C ILE A 81 -2.65 16.76 13.55
N PRO A 82 -2.73 17.55 12.44
CA PRO A 82 -2.33 18.95 12.50
C PRO A 82 -3.18 19.81 13.43
N GLU A 83 -4.50 19.62 13.41
CA GLU A 83 -5.42 20.33 14.30
C GLU A 83 -5.24 19.91 15.76
N TRP A 84 -4.96 18.61 16.00
CA TRP A 84 -4.66 18.10 17.32
C TRP A 84 -3.37 18.72 17.86
N LEU A 85 -2.29 18.71 17.09
CA LEU A 85 -1.01 19.35 17.46
C LEU A 85 -1.20 20.84 17.78
N SER A 86 -1.93 21.55 16.94
CA SER A 86 -2.23 22.97 17.17
C SER A 86 -2.98 23.21 18.48
N SER A 87 -3.98 22.39 18.78
CA SER A 87 -4.76 22.55 20.02
C SER A 87 -3.96 22.15 21.25
N HIS A 88 -3.11 21.13 21.15
CA HIS A 88 -2.28 20.64 22.25
C HIS A 88 -1.16 21.62 22.62
N PHE A 89 -0.55 22.30 21.64
CA PHE A 89 0.57 23.23 21.83
C PHE A 89 0.18 24.71 21.67
N SER A 90 -1.01 25.11 21.99
CA SER A 90 -1.66 26.41 21.68
C SER A 90 -0.91 27.70 22.05
N LYS A 91 0.30 27.68 22.59
CA LYS A 91 1.05 28.87 23.05
C LYS A 91 2.52 28.93 22.65
N LYS A 92 3.01 28.04 21.77
CA LYS A 92 4.43 27.98 21.37
C LYS A 92 4.53 27.65 19.89
N PRO A 93 5.62 28.02 19.19
CA PRO A 93 6.01 27.33 17.96
C PRO A 93 6.12 25.84 18.24
N VAL A 94 5.39 25.02 17.50
CA VAL A 94 5.39 23.55 17.62
C VAL A 94 6.56 23.01 16.82
N ARG A 95 7.45 22.25 17.47
CA ARG A 95 8.59 21.58 16.81
C ARG A 95 8.26 20.12 16.59
N VAL A 96 8.00 19.78 15.32
CA VAL A 96 7.60 18.43 14.91
C VAL A 96 8.75 17.73 14.22
N ALA A 97 9.12 16.52 14.67
CA ALA A 97 10.06 15.66 13.97
C ALA A 97 9.29 14.61 13.15
N VAL A 98 9.70 14.41 11.91
CA VAL A 98 9.21 13.36 11.02
C VAL A 98 10.37 12.54 10.45
N ASP A 99 10.13 11.30 10.10
CA ASP A 99 11.06 10.52 9.28
C ASP A 99 10.76 10.82 7.80
N GLY A 100 11.54 11.72 7.21
CA GLY A 100 11.34 12.14 5.82
C GLY A 100 11.62 11.05 4.78
N LEU A 101 12.24 9.92 5.17
CA LEU A 101 12.32 8.74 4.31
C LEU A 101 10.95 8.06 4.15
N CYS A 102 10.13 8.08 5.20
CA CYS A 102 8.84 7.39 5.25
C CYS A 102 7.64 8.32 4.98
N GLN A 103 7.86 9.56 4.60
CA GLN A 103 6.80 10.49 4.23
C GLN A 103 7.03 11.08 2.85
N SER A 104 6.00 11.11 2.02
CA SER A 104 6.07 11.76 0.72
C SER A 104 6.17 13.29 0.85
N VAL A 105 6.66 13.94 -0.19
CA VAL A 105 6.66 15.41 -0.28
C VAL A 105 5.22 15.95 -0.12
N GLY A 106 4.24 15.31 -0.74
CA GLY A 106 2.83 15.70 -0.67
C GLY A 106 2.26 15.62 0.75
N ASP A 107 2.62 14.58 1.51
CA ASP A 107 2.18 14.41 2.90
C ASP A 107 2.76 15.51 3.80
N VAL A 108 4.07 15.77 3.67
CA VAL A 108 4.73 16.82 4.48
C VAL A 108 4.19 18.20 4.13
N GLU A 109 3.94 18.50 2.86
CA GLU A 109 3.32 19.78 2.45
C GLU A 109 1.88 19.94 2.98
N THR A 110 1.14 18.83 3.01
CA THR A 110 -0.21 18.81 3.60
C THR A 110 -0.13 19.09 5.10
N LEU A 111 0.78 18.44 5.81
CA LEU A 111 1.05 18.70 7.22
C LEU A 111 1.49 20.16 7.46
N GLU A 112 2.42 20.67 6.65
CA GLU A 112 2.91 22.04 6.72
C GLU A 112 1.79 23.07 6.51
N ALA A 113 0.97 22.89 5.47
CA ALA A 113 -0.15 23.76 5.18
C ALA A 113 -1.18 23.78 6.32
N ALA A 114 -1.46 22.62 6.91
CA ALA A 114 -2.38 22.51 8.03
C ALA A 114 -1.81 23.13 9.32
N LEU A 115 -0.54 22.91 9.64
CA LEU A 115 0.13 23.57 10.76
C LEU A 115 0.21 25.08 10.57
N LYS A 116 0.51 25.56 9.36
CA LYS A 116 0.51 26.98 9.03
C LYS A 116 -0.87 27.62 9.25
N LYS A 117 -1.94 26.92 8.88
CA LYS A 117 -3.31 27.37 9.12
C LYS A 117 -3.65 27.42 10.62
N ALA A 118 -3.17 26.44 11.38
CA ALA A 118 -3.51 26.26 12.78
C ALA A 118 -2.66 27.09 13.74
N CYS A 119 -1.34 27.21 13.49
CA CYS A 119 -0.36 27.85 14.37
C CYS A 119 0.13 29.21 13.84
N GLY A 120 -0.17 29.55 12.59
CA GLY A 120 0.42 30.69 11.88
C GLY A 120 1.76 30.36 11.21
N PRO A 121 2.27 31.23 10.31
CA PRO A 121 3.44 30.96 9.48
C PRO A 121 4.73 30.72 10.27
N ASP A 122 4.88 31.35 11.42
CA ASP A 122 6.07 31.23 12.29
C ASP A 122 5.79 30.38 13.54
N GLY A 123 4.63 29.71 13.59
CA GLY A 123 4.15 28.97 14.75
C GLY A 123 4.58 27.50 14.78
N PHE A 124 5.39 27.03 13.84
CA PHE A 124 5.84 25.65 13.78
C PHE A 124 7.20 25.48 13.08
N GLU A 125 7.83 24.34 13.33
CA GLU A 125 9.03 23.86 12.63
C GLU A 125 8.85 22.37 12.35
N ILE A 126 9.09 21.92 11.12
CA ILE A 126 9.12 20.49 10.77
C ILE A 126 10.57 20.10 10.48
N ALA A 127 11.08 19.11 11.21
CA ALA A 127 12.41 18.60 11.01
C ALA A 127 12.39 17.19 10.45
N ASP A 128 13.27 16.97 9.47
CA ASP A 128 13.55 15.67 8.89
C ASP A 128 14.60 14.94 9.74
N ILE A 129 14.24 13.79 10.29
CA ILE A 129 15.13 12.92 11.04
C ILE A 129 15.03 11.52 10.44
N PRO A 130 15.80 11.25 9.36
CA PRO A 130 15.75 9.96 8.68
C PRO A 130 16.17 8.83 9.62
N ASP A 131 15.49 7.70 9.50
CA ASP A 131 15.74 6.50 10.32
C ASP A 131 15.78 6.78 11.85
N MET A 132 14.91 7.67 12.33
CA MET A 132 14.93 8.14 13.71
C MET A 132 14.84 7.02 14.76
N LEU A 133 14.26 5.87 14.43
CA LEU A 133 14.11 4.72 15.31
C LEU A 133 15.38 3.85 15.40
N GLU A 134 16.37 4.02 14.53
CA GLU A 134 17.59 3.20 14.50
C GLU A 134 18.30 3.14 15.86
N GLN A 135 18.25 4.22 16.61
CA GLN A 135 18.87 4.30 17.93
C GLN A 135 18.04 3.70 19.08
N PHE A 136 16.76 3.41 18.84
CA PHE A 136 15.80 2.92 19.86
C PHE A 136 15.38 1.48 19.62
N TRP A 137 15.33 1.06 18.37
CA TRP A 137 14.91 -0.28 17.96
C TRP A 137 16.14 -1.16 17.76
N ALA A 138 16.64 -1.74 18.85
CA ALA A 138 17.93 -2.44 18.88
C ALA A 138 18.02 -3.67 17.95
N ASP A 139 16.89 -4.36 17.73
CA ASP A 139 16.73 -5.52 16.84
C ASP A 139 16.01 -5.18 15.54
N ARG A 140 16.06 -3.92 15.12
CA ARG A 140 15.42 -3.45 13.89
C ARG A 140 15.90 -4.26 12.69
N PRO A 141 14.99 -4.84 11.90
CA PRO A 141 15.34 -5.62 10.73
C PRO A 141 16.17 -4.84 9.72
N ALA A 142 17.08 -5.51 9.03
CA ALA A 142 17.79 -4.92 7.90
C ALA A 142 16.83 -4.64 6.74
N ILE A 143 17.21 -3.72 5.86
CA ILE A 143 16.47 -3.53 4.60
C ILE A 143 16.51 -4.85 3.82
N PRO A 144 15.38 -5.40 3.39
CA PRO A 144 15.32 -6.65 2.64
C PRO A 144 16.16 -6.62 1.37
N HIS A 145 16.63 -7.79 0.98
CA HIS A 145 17.34 -8.00 -0.26
C HIS A 145 17.05 -9.40 -0.76
N SER A 146 16.52 -9.50 -1.96
CA SER A 146 16.20 -10.75 -2.63
C SER A 146 16.84 -10.84 -4.01
N PRO A 147 17.03 -12.05 -4.56
CA PRO A 147 17.48 -12.20 -5.95
C PRO A 147 16.55 -11.49 -6.92
N VAL A 148 17.16 -10.78 -7.86
CA VAL A 148 16.43 -10.09 -8.93
C VAL A 148 16.22 -11.02 -10.11
N GLU A 149 14.98 -11.13 -10.57
CA GLU A 149 14.56 -11.95 -11.69
C GLU A 149 14.13 -11.07 -12.87
N PRO A 150 14.86 -11.07 -14.01
CA PRO A 150 14.37 -10.46 -15.24
C PRO A 150 13.15 -11.22 -15.78
N LEU A 151 12.12 -10.50 -16.22
CA LEU A 151 11.01 -11.12 -16.95
C LEU A 151 11.32 -11.27 -18.43
N ASP A 152 10.89 -12.39 -19.01
CA ASP A 152 10.96 -12.63 -20.46
C ASP A 152 10.04 -11.63 -21.18
N GLU A 153 10.59 -10.94 -22.19
CA GLU A 153 9.87 -9.98 -23.02
C GLU A 153 8.66 -10.62 -23.75
N LYS A 154 8.71 -11.93 -24.01
CA LYS A 154 7.57 -12.67 -24.58
C LYS A 154 6.36 -12.70 -23.65
N VAL A 155 6.58 -12.60 -22.35
CA VAL A 155 5.51 -12.58 -21.34
C VAL A 155 4.92 -11.19 -21.21
N VAL A 156 5.77 -10.17 -21.17
CA VAL A 156 5.34 -8.78 -20.94
C VAL A 156 4.95 -8.03 -22.21
N GLY A 157 5.33 -8.56 -23.41
CA GLY A 157 4.92 -8.03 -24.71
C GLY A 157 5.54 -6.71 -25.13
N GLU A 158 6.43 -6.15 -24.33
CA GLU A 158 7.15 -4.90 -24.61
C GLU A 158 8.54 -4.96 -23.98
N THR A 159 9.55 -4.57 -24.74
CA THR A 159 10.93 -4.58 -24.25
C THR A 159 11.19 -3.41 -23.31
N ARG A 160 12.15 -3.55 -22.41
CA ARG A 160 12.65 -2.46 -21.57
C ARG A 160 13.09 -1.25 -22.41
N LYS A 161 13.78 -1.51 -23.52
CA LYS A 161 14.25 -0.47 -24.43
C LYS A 161 13.08 0.36 -24.99
N GLU A 162 11.99 -0.28 -25.36
CA GLU A 162 10.78 0.40 -25.85
C GLU A 162 10.16 1.26 -24.74
N ARG A 163 10.03 0.73 -23.52
CA ARG A 163 9.47 1.46 -22.37
C ARG A 163 10.31 2.70 -22.00
N ILE A 164 11.64 2.55 -21.93
CA ILE A 164 12.54 3.69 -21.66
C ILE A 164 12.52 4.71 -22.81
N SER A 165 12.48 4.26 -24.07
CA SER A 165 12.39 5.16 -25.21
C SER A 165 11.07 5.93 -25.23
N TRP A 166 9.96 5.25 -24.89
CA TRP A 166 8.67 5.90 -24.72
C TRP A 166 8.71 6.92 -23.58
N LEU A 167 9.23 6.56 -22.40
CA LEU A 167 9.33 7.48 -21.27
C LEU A 167 10.08 8.76 -21.65
N ARG A 168 11.24 8.63 -22.31
CA ARG A 168 12.02 9.79 -22.79
C ARG A 168 11.23 10.66 -23.76
N ALA A 169 10.45 10.05 -24.67
CA ALA A 169 9.59 10.79 -25.60
C ALA A 169 8.45 11.52 -24.87
N GLN A 170 7.85 10.89 -23.87
CA GLN A 170 6.80 11.49 -23.04
C GLN A 170 7.35 12.67 -22.22
N LEU A 171 8.48 12.49 -21.54
CA LEU A 171 9.15 13.54 -20.78
C LEU A 171 9.42 14.76 -21.66
N LYS A 172 9.94 14.54 -22.86
CA LYS A 172 10.19 15.62 -23.83
C LYS A 172 8.90 16.35 -24.22
N ALA A 173 7.79 15.63 -24.40
CA ALA A 173 6.49 16.23 -24.72
C ALA A 173 5.97 17.11 -23.57
N GLU A 174 6.30 16.76 -22.31
CA GLU A 174 5.96 17.51 -21.11
C GLU A 174 6.99 18.60 -20.75
N GLY A 175 7.99 18.82 -21.65
CA GLY A 175 9.04 19.81 -21.45
C GLY A 175 10.07 19.42 -20.39
N CYS A 176 10.17 18.13 -20.07
CA CYS A 176 11.22 17.53 -19.24
C CYS A 176 12.18 16.72 -20.10
N ASP A 177 13.32 16.38 -19.56
CA ASP A 177 14.27 15.45 -20.22
C ASP A 177 14.66 14.28 -19.31
N SER A 178 14.47 14.41 -18.03
CA SER A 178 14.86 13.42 -17.02
C SER A 178 13.71 13.15 -16.05
N MET A 179 13.74 11.99 -15.39
CA MET A 179 12.79 11.61 -14.34
C MET A 179 13.48 10.82 -13.24
N PHE A 180 13.17 11.14 -12.00
CA PHE A 180 13.52 10.32 -10.85
C PHE A 180 12.29 9.55 -10.37
N VAL A 181 12.38 8.22 -10.42
CA VAL A 181 11.28 7.28 -10.10
C VAL A 181 11.54 6.65 -8.75
N THR A 182 10.55 6.72 -7.87
CA THR A 182 10.60 6.19 -6.51
C THR A 182 9.64 5.03 -6.26
N ALA A 183 8.54 4.96 -7.00
CA ALA A 183 7.56 3.90 -6.88
C ALA A 183 8.10 2.56 -7.41
N LEU A 184 8.12 1.53 -6.56
CA LEU A 184 8.74 0.23 -6.87
C LEU A 184 8.07 -0.51 -8.01
N ASP A 185 6.76 -0.40 -8.13
CA ASP A 185 5.96 -1.01 -9.19
C ASP A 185 6.25 -0.39 -10.57
N GLU A 186 6.51 0.92 -10.61
CA GLU A 186 6.91 1.62 -11.83
C GLU A 186 8.31 1.20 -12.28
N ILE A 187 9.27 1.12 -11.34
CA ILE A 187 10.63 0.65 -11.60
C ILE A 187 10.61 -0.79 -12.11
N ALA A 188 9.87 -1.67 -11.43
CA ALA A 188 9.72 -3.07 -11.81
C ALA A 188 9.11 -3.22 -13.21
N TRP A 189 8.14 -2.36 -13.57
CA TRP A 189 7.53 -2.34 -14.91
C TRP A 189 8.50 -1.78 -15.95
N LEU A 190 9.16 -0.65 -15.71
CA LEU A 190 10.10 -0.03 -16.65
C LEU A 190 11.26 -0.96 -16.99
N LEU A 191 11.83 -1.63 -15.99
CA LEU A 191 12.99 -2.49 -16.11
C LEU A 191 12.67 -3.95 -16.47
N ASN A 192 11.40 -4.36 -16.46
CA ASN A 192 10.99 -5.76 -16.59
C ASN A 192 11.71 -6.68 -15.60
N VAL A 193 11.77 -6.28 -14.33
CA VAL A 193 12.39 -7.06 -13.25
C VAL A 193 11.40 -7.35 -12.14
N ARG A 194 11.65 -8.42 -11.41
CA ARG A 194 10.90 -8.80 -10.21
C ARG A 194 11.87 -9.16 -9.10
N GLY A 195 11.41 -9.02 -7.85
CA GLY A 195 12.11 -9.43 -6.63
C GLY A 195 11.12 -9.94 -5.60
N LYS A 196 11.57 -10.04 -4.35
CA LYS A 196 10.77 -10.46 -3.20
C LYS A 196 11.12 -9.64 -1.96
N ASP A 197 11.49 -8.36 -2.15
CA ASP A 197 11.85 -7.48 -1.03
C ASP A 197 10.61 -6.98 -0.28
N ILE A 198 9.46 -6.98 -0.95
CA ILE A 198 8.16 -6.60 -0.39
C ILE A 198 7.27 -7.85 -0.37
N ASP A 199 6.58 -8.07 0.75
CA ASP A 199 5.60 -9.15 0.86
C ASP A 199 4.46 -8.93 -0.14
N TYR A 200 3.98 -10.00 -0.73
CA TYR A 200 2.89 -10.02 -1.73
C TYR A 200 3.17 -9.27 -3.02
N ASN A 201 4.10 -8.33 -3.03
CA ASN A 201 4.46 -7.51 -4.19
C ASN A 201 5.83 -7.93 -4.73
N PRO A 202 5.94 -8.37 -5.99
CA PRO A 202 7.19 -8.91 -6.53
C PRO A 202 8.18 -7.80 -6.94
N TYR A 203 8.52 -6.91 -6.00
CA TYR A 203 9.35 -5.74 -6.24
C TYR A 203 10.74 -5.88 -5.64
N VAL A 204 11.66 -5.04 -6.17
CA VAL A 204 13.01 -4.82 -5.66
C VAL A 204 13.05 -3.41 -5.06
N ILE A 205 13.47 -3.27 -3.81
CA ILE A 205 13.65 -1.97 -3.16
C ILE A 205 14.76 -1.21 -3.88
N SER A 206 14.40 -0.14 -4.58
CA SER A 206 15.31 0.59 -5.48
C SER A 206 14.78 1.97 -5.84
N TYR A 207 15.66 2.82 -6.39
CA TYR A 207 15.31 4.05 -7.09
C TYR A 207 15.78 3.97 -8.53
N LEU A 208 15.23 4.81 -9.41
CA LEU A 208 15.63 4.87 -10.81
C LEU A 208 15.75 6.33 -11.28
N LEU A 209 16.91 6.69 -11.83
CA LEU A 209 17.11 7.95 -12.52
C LEU A 209 17.22 7.69 -14.04
N VAL A 210 16.31 8.29 -14.79
CA VAL A 210 16.32 8.23 -16.26
C VAL A 210 16.71 9.60 -16.77
N THR A 211 17.83 9.67 -17.53
CA THR A 211 18.28 10.87 -18.22
C THR A 211 18.23 10.66 -19.75
N PRO A 212 18.48 11.68 -20.58
CA PRO A 212 18.58 11.49 -22.02
C PRO A 212 19.65 10.47 -22.44
N GLN A 213 20.74 10.37 -21.68
CA GLN A 213 21.92 9.57 -22.03
C GLN A 213 21.96 8.24 -21.26
N SER A 214 21.50 8.21 -20.01
CA SER A 214 21.68 7.08 -19.09
C SER A 214 20.39 6.64 -18.43
N VAL A 215 20.42 5.44 -17.84
CA VAL A 215 19.44 4.93 -16.89
C VAL A 215 20.25 4.38 -15.72
N THR A 216 20.13 4.98 -14.56
CA THR A 216 20.83 4.56 -13.34
C THR A 216 19.82 3.94 -12.36
N TRP A 217 20.04 2.69 -12.02
CA TRP A 217 19.21 1.92 -11.10
C TRP A 217 19.93 1.78 -9.76
N PHE A 218 19.42 2.43 -8.73
CA PHE A 218 19.97 2.39 -7.39
C PHE A 218 19.37 1.21 -6.64
N VAL A 219 20.17 0.19 -6.39
CA VAL A 219 19.74 -1.09 -5.85
C VAL A 219 20.75 -1.59 -4.83
N ARG A 220 20.31 -2.38 -3.89
CA ARG A 220 21.20 -3.01 -2.91
C ARG A 220 21.99 -4.14 -3.56
N ASN A 221 23.19 -4.42 -3.01
CA ASN A 221 24.04 -5.53 -3.45
C ASN A 221 24.25 -5.56 -4.98
N VAL A 222 24.77 -4.45 -5.50
CA VAL A 222 24.98 -4.21 -6.93
C VAL A 222 25.62 -5.39 -7.67
N ASP A 223 26.56 -6.09 -7.02
CA ASP A 223 27.27 -7.22 -7.60
C ASP A 223 26.40 -8.49 -7.75
N GLU A 224 25.27 -8.56 -7.06
CA GLU A 224 24.37 -9.71 -7.08
C GLU A 224 23.19 -9.52 -8.04
N VAL A 225 22.98 -8.30 -8.57
CA VAL A 225 21.90 -8.07 -9.52
C VAL A 225 22.30 -8.47 -10.92
N PRO A 226 21.38 -9.04 -11.74
CA PRO A 226 21.70 -9.38 -13.12
C PRO A 226 22.00 -8.12 -13.92
N GLN A 227 22.91 -8.24 -14.88
CA GLN A 227 23.15 -7.16 -15.83
C GLN A 227 21.88 -6.88 -16.63
N VAL A 228 21.37 -5.65 -16.51
CA VAL A 228 20.20 -5.16 -17.21
C VAL A 228 20.69 -4.32 -18.42
N PRO A 229 20.54 -4.80 -19.66
CA PRO A 229 21.07 -4.09 -20.83
C PRO A 229 20.60 -2.63 -20.91
N GLY A 230 21.55 -1.70 -21.03
CA GLY A 230 21.28 -0.25 -21.11
C GLY A 230 20.97 0.41 -19.76
N VAL A 231 21.18 -0.28 -18.65
CA VAL A 231 21.00 0.23 -17.28
C VAL A 231 22.32 0.09 -16.53
N VAL A 232 22.71 1.12 -15.80
CA VAL A 232 23.86 1.12 -14.89
C VAL A 232 23.32 0.90 -13.48
N ALA A 233 23.75 -0.17 -12.82
CA ALA A 233 23.43 -0.39 -11.41
C ALA A 233 24.37 0.45 -10.53
N ALA A 234 23.83 1.05 -9.49
CA ALA A 234 24.55 1.80 -8.46
C ALA A 234 24.03 1.40 -7.07
N ASP A 235 24.82 1.59 -6.03
CA ASP A 235 24.40 1.28 -4.67
C ASP A 235 23.22 2.17 -4.24
N TYR A 236 22.27 1.57 -3.54
CA TYR A 236 21.04 2.23 -3.05
C TYR A 236 21.29 3.47 -2.20
N HIS A 237 22.41 3.50 -1.47
CA HIS A 237 22.71 4.55 -0.51
C HIS A 237 23.56 5.71 -1.08
N VAL A 238 24.02 5.63 -2.35
CA VAL A 238 24.89 6.66 -2.95
C VAL A 238 24.12 7.71 -3.77
N LEU A 239 22.86 7.98 -3.43
CA LEU A 239 22.02 8.93 -4.17
C LEU A 239 22.65 10.34 -4.25
N ASP A 240 23.22 10.83 -3.15
CA ASP A 240 23.80 12.18 -3.07
C ASP A 240 24.98 12.33 -4.06
N ASP A 241 25.91 11.39 -4.03
CA ASP A 241 27.06 11.36 -4.95
C ASP A 241 26.61 11.18 -6.40
N ALA A 242 25.65 10.30 -6.63
CA ALA A 242 25.14 10.02 -7.97
C ALA A 242 24.39 11.23 -8.57
N PHE A 243 23.71 12.02 -7.79
CA PHE A 243 23.07 13.27 -8.25
C PHE A 243 24.14 14.30 -8.66
N GLU A 244 25.23 14.43 -7.91
CA GLU A 244 26.35 15.29 -8.30
C GLU A 244 26.98 14.82 -9.61
N ASP A 245 27.26 13.53 -9.76
CA ASP A 245 27.85 12.93 -10.97
C ASP A 245 26.96 13.11 -12.22
N ARG A 246 25.63 13.07 -12.05
CA ARG A 246 24.64 13.15 -13.14
C ARG A 246 24.08 14.55 -13.39
N LYS A 247 24.49 15.52 -12.61
CA LYS A 247 24.01 16.90 -12.68
C LYS A 247 24.14 17.52 -14.08
N ALA A 248 25.25 17.23 -14.76
CA ALA A 248 25.51 17.75 -16.11
C ALA A 248 24.63 17.07 -17.19
N GLU A 249 24.12 15.86 -16.94
CA GLU A 249 23.24 15.11 -17.86
C GLU A 249 21.76 15.41 -17.61
N THR A 250 21.44 16.02 -16.47
CA THR A 250 20.08 16.23 -16.00
C THR A 250 19.69 17.69 -16.22
N GLY A 251 18.77 17.91 -17.14
CA GLY A 251 18.14 19.20 -17.33
C GLY A 251 16.89 19.35 -16.45
N ARG A 252 15.70 19.41 -17.06
CA ARG A 252 14.43 19.49 -16.31
C ARG A 252 14.01 18.10 -15.83
N LEU A 253 14.08 17.89 -14.53
CA LEU A 253 13.83 16.63 -13.84
C LEU A 253 12.38 16.54 -13.33
N LEU A 254 11.61 15.61 -13.88
CA LEU A 254 10.26 15.29 -13.38
C LEU A 254 10.37 14.48 -12.09
N VAL A 255 9.61 14.89 -11.10
CA VAL A 255 9.41 14.16 -9.83
C VAL A 255 7.93 14.11 -9.48
N ASP A 256 7.48 12.98 -8.96
CA ASP A 256 6.10 12.83 -8.46
C ASP A 256 6.06 13.07 -6.94
N PRO A 257 5.44 14.17 -6.46
CA PRO A 257 5.40 14.48 -5.04
C PRO A 257 4.63 13.46 -4.20
N SER A 258 3.77 12.66 -4.82
CA SER A 258 2.97 11.65 -4.11
C SER A 258 3.79 10.40 -3.72
N THR A 259 4.90 10.14 -4.43
CA THR A 259 5.77 8.97 -4.21
C THR A 259 7.19 9.34 -3.83
N LEU A 260 7.65 10.56 -4.17
CA LEU A 260 8.97 11.04 -3.77
C LEU A 260 9.00 11.30 -2.27
N ASN A 261 9.83 10.57 -1.54
CA ASN A 261 9.99 10.83 -0.12
C ASN A 261 10.71 12.17 0.15
N TRP A 262 10.36 12.79 1.27
CA TRP A 262 10.79 14.15 1.60
C TRP A 262 12.31 14.25 1.82
N HIS A 263 12.94 13.21 2.38
CA HIS A 263 14.39 13.20 2.57
C HIS A 263 15.14 13.24 1.24
N VAL A 264 14.78 12.38 0.30
CA VAL A 264 15.40 12.37 -1.05
C VAL A 264 15.09 13.64 -1.83
N SER A 265 13.92 14.23 -1.65
CA SER A 265 13.59 15.55 -2.21
C SER A 265 14.60 16.62 -1.78
N LYS A 266 15.04 16.62 -0.52
CA LYS A 266 16.08 17.54 -0.04
C LYS A 266 17.45 17.27 -0.66
N LEU A 267 17.80 16.00 -0.92
CA LEU A 267 19.01 15.66 -1.65
C LEU A 267 18.94 16.21 -3.08
N LEU A 268 17.81 16.04 -3.75
CA LEU A 268 17.60 16.61 -5.10
C LEU A 268 17.77 18.13 -5.12
N HIS A 269 17.18 18.85 -4.16
CA HIS A 269 17.28 20.32 -4.08
C HIS A 269 18.71 20.83 -3.82
N ARG A 270 19.62 20.01 -3.26
CA ARG A 270 21.04 20.39 -3.13
C ARG A 270 21.76 20.45 -4.46
N HIS A 271 21.40 19.54 -5.40
CA HIS A 271 22.11 19.36 -6.66
C HIS A 271 21.40 20.03 -7.84
N PHE A 272 20.09 20.16 -7.80
CA PHE A 272 19.28 20.70 -8.88
C PHE A 272 18.55 21.96 -8.41
N PRO A 273 18.76 23.13 -9.08
CA PRO A 273 17.97 24.33 -8.81
C PRO A 273 16.46 24.07 -9.01
N ASP A 274 15.62 24.72 -8.25
CA ASP A 274 14.15 24.58 -8.29
C ASP A 274 13.55 24.75 -9.70
N LEU A 275 14.17 25.59 -10.53
CA LEU A 275 13.77 25.76 -11.93
C LEU A 275 13.90 24.48 -12.78
N LEU A 276 14.73 23.54 -12.36
CA LEU A 276 14.94 22.28 -13.05
C LEU A 276 14.05 21.15 -12.46
N LEU A 277 13.52 21.30 -11.27
CA LEU A 277 12.61 20.32 -10.67
C LEU A 277 11.18 20.59 -11.12
N VAL A 278 10.65 19.69 -11.92
CA VAL A 278 9.27 19.75 -12.42
C VAL A 278 8.42 18.77 -11.62
N ARG A 279 7.38 19.27 -11.00
CA ARG A 279 6.45 18.45 -10.19
C ARG A 279 5.27 18.03 -11.04
N GLY A 280 4.97 16.74 -11.03
CA GLY A 280 3.85 16.20 -11.82
C GLY A 280 3.61 14.73 -11.50
N THR A 281 2.46 14.24 -11.89
CA THR A 281 2.14 12.82 -11.81
C THR A 281 3.02 12.02 -12.77
N SER A 282 3.51 10.88 -12.30
CA SER A 282 4.32 9.99 -13.13
C SER A 282 3.54 9.53 -14.38
N PRO A 283 4.08 9.75 -15.60
CA PRO A 283 3.45 9.21 -16.81
C PRO A 283 3.45 7.68 -16.85
N VAL A 284 4.33 7.05 -16.06
CA VAL A 284 4.47 5.59 -15.99
C VAL A 284 3.23 4.95 -15.37
N ILE A 285 2.68 5.54 -14.29
CA ILE A 285 1.49 4.99 -13.62
C ILE A 285 0.29 4.93 -14.58
N VAL A 286 0.10 5.97 -15.40
CA VAL A 286 -0.98 6.04 -16.37
C VAL A 286 -0.79 4.99 -17.48
N ARG A 287 0.41 4.89 -18.04
CA ARG A 287 0.69 3.90 -19.10
C ARG A 287 0.59 2.47 -18.60
N LYS A 288 1.14 2.17 -17.43
CA LYS A 288 1.08 0.85 -16.80
C LYS A 288 -0.36 0.40 -16.55
N ALA A 289 -1.26 1.33 -16.24
CA ALA A 289 -2.68 1.04 -16.06
C ALA A 289 -3.35 0.54 -17.35
N VAL A 290 -2.87 0.97 -18.52
CA VAL A 290 -3.38 0.53 -19.84
C VAL A 290 -2.58 -0.69 -20.32
N LYS A 291 -3.12 -1.89 -20.09
CA LYS A 291 -2.46 -3.16 -20.40
C LYS A 291 -2.36 -3.40 -21.90
N ASN A 292 -1.17 -3.78 -22.38
CA ASN A 292 -0.97 -4.22 -23.75
C ASN A 292 -1.65 -5.59 -24.03
N LYS A 293 -1.63 -6.06 -25.27
CA LYS A 293 -2.31 -7.32 -25.65
C LYS A 293 -1.76 -8.53 -24.90
N LYS A 294 -0.46 -8.61 -24.68
CA LYS A 294 0.17 -9.73 -23.95
C LYS A 294 -0.18 -9.70 -22.46
N GLU A 295 -0.13 -8.54 -21.85
CA GLU A 295 -0.58 -8.35 -20.47
C GLU A 295 -2.07 -8.73 -20.31
N GLN A 296 -2.94 -8.33 -21.26
CA GLN A 296 -4.35 -8.74 -21.26
C GLN A 296 -4.55 -10.25 -21.41
N GLU A 297 -3.79 -10.91 -22.29
CA GLU A 297 -3.79 -12.37 -22.44
C GLU A 297 -3.35 -13.04 -21.13
N GLY A 298 -2.29 -12.51 -20.50
CA GLY A 298 -1.78 -12.96 -19.22
C GLY A 298 -2.80 -12.82 -18.09
N PHE A 299 -3.46 -11.68 -17.97
CA PHE A 299 -4.53 -11.49 -16.98
C PHE A 299 -5.69 -12.48 -17.18
N ARG A 300 -6.15 -12.68 -18.42
CA ARG A 300 -7.22 -13.67 -18.70
C ARG A 300 -6.80 -15.08 -18.29
N ARG A 301 -5.55 -15.46 -18.59
CA ARG A 301 -4.97 -16.74 -18.16
C ARG A 301 -4.96 -16.84 -16.63
N ALA A 302 -4.45 -15.81 -15.94
CA ALA A 302 -4.35 -15.77 -14.49
C ALA A 302 -5.72 -15.97 -13.83
N PHE A 303 -6.75 -15.21 -14.26
CA PHE A 303 -8.10 -15.34 -13.71
C PHE A 303 -8.76 -16.69 -14.01
N ILE A 304 -8.46 -17.33 -15.15
CA ILE A 304 -8.98 -18.68 -15.45
C ILE A 304 -8.30 -19.72 -14.55
N GLU A 305 -6.97 -19.71 -14.47
CA GLU A 305 -6.23 -20.75 -13.72
C GLU A 305 -6.41 -20.60 -12.20
N ASP A 306 -6.37 -19.37 -11.69
CA ASP A 306 -6.65 -19.09 -10.27
C ASP A 306 -8.12 -19.31 -9.93
N GLY A 307 -9.02 -19.01 -10.87
CA GLY A 307 -10.45 -19.32 -10.75
C GLY A 307 -10.70 -20.83 -10.55
N VAL A 308 -9.98 -21.69 -11.27
CA VAL A 308 -10.05 -23.15 -11.05
C VAL A 308 -9.55 -23.54 -9.66
N ALA A 309 -8.47 -22.90 -9.17
CA ALA A 309 -7.98 -23.14 -7.81
C ALA A 309 -9.01 -22.69 -6.76
N LEU A 310 -9.63 -21.52 -6.95
CA LEU A 310 -10.67 -20.98 -6.07
C LEU A 310 -11.92 -21.87 -6.06
N GLU A 311 -12.44 -22.30 -7.21
CA GLU A 311 -13.59 -23.22 -7.29
C GLU A 311 -13.28 -24.57 -6.62
N THR A 312 -12.05 -25.08 -6.80
CA THR A 312 -11.59 -26.30 -6.12
C THR A 312 -11.56 -26.10 -4.61
N PHE A 313 -11.11 -24.95 -4.15
CA PHE A 313 -11.12 -24.58 -2.74
C PHE A 313 -12.56 -24.48 -2.19
N LEU A 314 -13.46 -23.78 -2.89
CA LEU A 314 -14.85 -23.61 -2.46
C LEU A 314 -15.56 -24.98 -2.34
N TYR A 315 -15.34 -25.88 -3.29
CA TYR A 315 -15.85 -27.24 -3.20
C TYR A 315 -15.26 -28.00 -2.00
N TRP A 316 -13.96 -27.87 -1.77
CA TRP A 316 -13.28 -28.52 -0.66
C TRP A 316 -13.79 -28.03 0.69
N ILE A 317 -13.89 -26.70 0.90
CA ILE A 317 -14.32 -26.15 2.19
C ILE A 317 -15.78 -26.55 2.50
N GLU A 318 -16.66 -26.47 1.49
CA GLU A 318 -18.06 -26.85 1.64
C GLU A 318 -18.21 -28.33 2.02
N THR A 319 -17.53 -29.22 1.31
CA THR A 319 -17.64 -30.66 1.55
C THR A 319 -16.97 -31.07 2.86
N SER A 320 -15.82 -30.51 3.22
CA SER A 320 -15.10 -30.80 4.44
C SER A 320 -15.93 -30.38 5.67
N VAL A 321 -16.43 -29.15 5.69
CA VAL A 321 -17.21 -28.63 6.80
C VAL A 321 -18.55 -29.35 6.96
N LYS A 322 -19.25 -29.64 5.86
CA LYS A 322 -20.49 -30.46 5.88
C LYS A 322 -20.22 -31.91 6.27
N GLY A 323 -19.04 -32.43 5.98
CA GLY A 323 -18.59 -33.77 6.39
C GLY A 323 -18.16 -33.86 7.85
N GLY A 324 -18.19 -32.76 8.60
CA GLY A 324 -17.86 -32.70 10.03
C GLY A 324 -16.38 -32.47 10.33
N ALA A 325 -15.57 -32.11 9.35
CA ALA A 325 -14.18 -31.73 9.58
C ALA A 325 -14.10 -30.44 10.38
N GLN A 326 -13.17 -30.38 11.34
CA GLN A 326 -12.89 -29.18 12.13
C GLN A 326 -11.85 -28.34 11.36
N VAL A 327 -12.31 -27.51 10.41
CA VAL A 327 -11.45 -26.63 9.62
C VAL A 327 -11.44 -25.26 10.28
N THR A 328 -10.27 -24.70 10.51
CA THR A 328 -10.09 -23.32 10.99
C THR A 328 -9.98 -22.34 9.82
N GLU A 329 -10.18 -21.06 10.07
CA GLU A 329 -9.95 -20.00 9.07
C GLU A 329 -8.52 -20.02 8.56
N TRP A 330 -7.53 -20.24 9.45
CA TRP A 330 -6.11 -20.38 9.05
C TRP A 330 -5.87 -21.57 8.11
N GLU A 331 -6.36 -22.76 8.46
CA GLU A 331 -6.21 -23.94 7.61
C GLU A 331 -6.90 -23.74 6.25
N ALA A 332 -7.99 -23.00 6.20
CA ALA A 332 -8.66 -22.65 4.96
C ALA A 332 -7.81 -21.69 4.11
N SER A 333 -7.21 -20.67 4.71
CA SER A 333 -6.26 -19.75 4.05
C SER A 333 -5.08 -20.52 3.45
N GLU A 334 -4.39 -21.35 4.25
CA GLU A 334 -3.27 -22.18 3.81
C GLU A 334 -3.66 -23.13 2.66
N LYS A 335 -4.88 -23.68 2.73
CA LYS A 335 -5.39 -24.56 1.67
C LYS A 335 -5.55 -23.83 0.35
N MET A 336 -6.04 -22.58 0.38
CA MET A 336 -6.18 -21.75 -0.83
C MET A 336 -4.82 -21.45 -1.44
N SER A 337 -3.85 -20.99 -0.63
CA SER A 337 -2.48 -20.73 -1.07
C SER A 337 -1.81 -21.98 -1.65
N ALA A 338 -2.00 -23.15 -1.01
CA ALA A 338 -1.44 -24.41 -1.50
C ALA A 338 -2.06 -24.88 -2.83
N LEU A 339 -3.32 -24.59 -3.11
CA LEU A 339 -3.94 -24.86 -4.40
C LEU A 339 -3.38 -23.95 -5.48
N ARG A 340 -3.27 -22.66 -5.21
CA ARG A 340 -2.69 -21.65 -6.10
C ARG A 340 -1.23 -21.93 -6.43
N ALA A 341 -0.44 -22.34 -5.46
CA ALA A 341 0.99 -22.64 -5.64
C ALA A 341 1.27 -23.78 -6.66
N ARG A 342 0.25 -24.55 -7.05
CA ARG A 342 0.36 -25.59 -8.10
C ARG A 342 0.26 -25.05 -9.52
N ILE A 343 -0.15 -23.79 -9.67
CA ILE A 343 -0.29 -23.14 -10.98
C ILE A 343 1.11 -22.78 -11.49
N GLU A 344 1.41 -23.19 -12.72
CA GLU A 344 2.68 -22.85 -13.34
C GLU A 344 2.86 -21.31 -13.44
N GLY A 345 4.01 -20.83 -12.98
CA GLY A 345 4.32 -19.40 -12.95
C GLY A 345 3.74 -18.65 -11.74
N CYS A 346 3.15 -19.35 -10.77
CA CYS A 346 2.75 -18.76 -9.50
C CYS A 346 3.98 -18.26 -8.72
N ARG A 347 3.89 -17.04 -8.19
CA ARG A 347 4.93 -16.38 -7.38
C ARG A 347 4.55 -16.22 -5.92
N GLY A 348 3.34 -16.65 -5.54
CA GLY A 348 2.76 -16.51 -4.21
C GLY A 348 1.43 -15.76 -4.25
N ASP A 349 0.90 -15.48 -3.07
CA ASP A 349 -0.32 -14.69 -2.93
C ASP A 349 -0.07 -13.22 -3.27
N SER A 350 -1.09 -12.50 -3.75
CA SER A 350 -1.01 -11.07 -4.08
C SER A 350 -1.30 -10.16 -2.88
N PHE A 351 -1.86 -10.72 -1.83
CA PHE A 351 -2.07 -10.14 -0.50
C PHE A 351 -2.32 -11.29 0.50
N GLU A 352 -2.32 -10.99 1.80
CA GLU A 352 -2.68 -11.97 2.82
C GLU A 352 -4.14 -12.40 2.62
N ASN A 353 -4.40 -13.71 2.46
CA ASN A 353 -5.76 -14.20 2.28
C ASN A 353 -6.63 -13.83 3.48
N ILE A 354 -7.76 -13.19 3.23
CA ILE A 354 -8.78 -12.92 4.24
C ILE A 354 -9.73 -14.12 4.26
N SER A 355 -9.50 -15.04 5.19
CA SER A 355 -10.35 -16.21 5.42
C SER A 355 -11.16 -15.97 6.66
N ALA A 356 -12.43 -15.57 6.51
CA ALA A 356 -13.23 -15.02 7.58
C ALA A 356 -14.60 -15.70 7.73
N TYR A 357 -14.91 -16.14 8.95
CA TYR A 357 -16.15 -16.80 9.28
C TYR A 357 -16.98 -16.00 10.28
N GLY A 358 -18.26 -15.82 10.00
CA GLY A 358 -19.19 -15.12 10.88
C GLY A 358 -18.78 -13.66 11.13
N ALA A 359 -18.61 -13.27 12.39
CA ALA A 359 -18.31 -11.89 12.78
C ALA A 359 -16.94 -11.38 12.27
N ASN A 360 -15.98 -12.26 11.99
CA ASN A 360 -14.67 -11.87 11.49
C ASN A 360 -14.77 -11.29 10.05
N ALA A 361 -15.77 -11.72 9.28
CA ALA A 361 -16.03 -11.19 7.93
C ALA A 361 -16.51 -9.73 7.92
N ALA A 362 -16.81 -9.14 9.07
CA ALA A 362 -17.12 -7.72 9.20
C ALA A 362 -15.87 -6.82 9.26
N LEU A 363 -14.68 -7.41 9.32
CA LEU A 363 -13.41 -6.68 9.33
C LEU A 363 -12.84 -6.66 7.90
N PRO A 364 -12.83 -5.51 7.20
CA PRO A 364 -12.42 -5.44 5.79
C PRO A 364 -10.97 -5.92 5.55
N HIS A 365 -10.08 -5.69 6.52
CA HIS A 365 -8.69 -6.11 6.50
C HIS A 365 -8.43 -7.09 7.66
N TYR A 366 -9.21 -8.19 7.68
CA TYR A 366 -9.04 -9.24 8.69
C TYR A 366 -7.78 -10.04 8.42
N SER A 367 -6.79 -9.92 9.29
CA SER A 367 -5.65 -10.84 9.31
C SER A 367 -6.04 -12.12 10.04
N THR A 368 -5.98 -13.24 9.34
CA THR A 368 -6.38 -14.54 9.87
C THR A 368 -5.32 -15.08 10.83
N PRO A 369 -5.57 -15.16 12.15
CA PRO A 369 -4.53 -15.55 13.09
C PRO A 369 -4.20 -17.04 12.96
N ARG A 370 -2.91 -17.36 13.02
CA ARG A 370 -2.46 -18.75 13.01
C ARG A 370 -2.89 -19.49 14.28
N GLU A 371 -2.76 -18.84 15.44
CA GLU A 371 -3.17 -19.37 16.73
C GLU A 371 -4.49 -18.75 17.16
N GLY A 372 -5.40 -19.58 17.68
CA GLY A 372 -6.72 -19.13 18.10
C GLY A 372 -7.68 -18.82 16.95
N SER A 373 -7.36 -19.24 15.73
CA SER A 373 -8.20 -19.10 14.54
C SER A 373 -9.59 -19.75 14.76
N ALA A 374 -10.63 -19.09 14.29
CA ALA A 374 -12.00 -19.57 14.47
C ALA A 374 -12.25 -20.87 13.69
N VAL A 375 -12.98 -21.81 14.32
CA VAL A 375 -13.42 -23.04 13.65
C VAL A 375 -14.66 -22.74 12.81
N ILE A 376 -14.57 -23.04 11.53
CA ILE A 376 -15.64 -22.84 10.55
C ILE A 376 -16.70 -23.92 10.76
N LYS A 377 -17.96 -23.54 10.88
CA LYS A 377 -19.09 -24.44 11.19
C LYS A 377 -19.99 -24.63 9.97
N PRO A 378 -20.75 -25.74 9.84
CA PRO A 378 -21.68 -25.98 8.73
C PRO A 378 -22.97 -25.14 8.85
N ARG A 379 -22.84 -23.82 8.98
CA ARG A 379 -23.91 -22.84 9.07
C ARG A 379 -23.41 -21.44 8.75
N GLY A 380 -24.32 -20.57 8.33
CA GLY A 380 -24.02 -19.17 8.09
C GLY A 380 -23.13 -18.95 6.85
N LEU A 381 -22.50 -17.78 6.83
CA LEU A 381 -21.67 -17.30 5.72
C LEU A 381 -20.19 -17.44 6.05
N TYR A 382 -19.40 -17.74 5.03
CA TYR A 382 -17.94 -17.72 5.04
C TYR A 382 -17.46 -16.81 3.90
N LEU A 383 -16.51 -15.96 4.18
CA LEU A 383 -15.87 -15.07 3.23
C LEU A 383 -14.44 -15.52 3.00
N ILE A 384 -14.04 -15.58 1.74
CA ILE A 384 -12.66 -15.69 1.30
C ILE A 384 -12.34 -14.54 0.34
N ASP A 385 -11.37 -13.72 0.70
CA ASP A 385 -10.77 -12.73 -0.17
C ASP A 385 -9.32 -13.16 -0.44
N THR A 386 -8.97 -13.32 -1.70
CA THR A 386 -7.76 -14.03 -2.09
C THR A 386 -7.30 -13.65 -3.49
N GLY A 387 -6.01 -13.65 -3.70
CA GLY A 387 -5.42 -13.37 -5.01
C GLY A 387 -4.01 -13.92 -5.13
N GLY A 388 -3.51 -13.99 -6.35
CA GLY A 388 -2.19 -14.54 -6.66
C GLY A 388 -1.36 -13.65 -7.57
N GLN A 389 -0.05 -13.66 -7.33
CA GLN A 389 0.95 -13.14 -8.25
C GLN A 389 1.41 -14.24 -9.19
N PHE A 390 1.38 -13.97 -10.48
CA PHE A 390 1.87 -14.87 -11.51
C PHE A 390 2.90 -14.16 -12.40
N THR A 391 3.73 -14.91 -13.08
CA THR A 391 4.68 -14.34 -14.07
C THR A 391 3.96 -13.53 -15.16
N PHE A 392 2.70 -13.86 -15.43
CA PHE A 392 1.90 -13.31 -16.52
C PHE A 392 0.71 -12.43 -16.08
N GLY A 393 0.42 -12.30 -14.79
CA GLY A 393 -0.68 -11.47 -14.30
C GLY A 393 -0.84 -11.53 -12.79
N THR A 394 -1.82 -10.80 -12.29
CA THR A 394 -2.19 -10.76 -10.86
C THR A 394 -3.69 -10.96 -10.77
N THR A 395 -4.15 -11.67 -9.73
CA THR A 395 -5.58 -11.84 -9.42
C THR A 395 -5.91 -11.26 -8.05
N ASP A 396 -7.17 -10.92 -7.90
CA ASP A 396 -7.79 -10.46 -6.68
C ASP A 396 -9.29 -10.79 -6.78
N THR A 397 -9.80 -11.61 -5.87
CA THR A 397 -11.16 -12.15 -5.97
C THR A 397 -11.75 -12.45 -4.62
N THR A 398 -12.85 -11.80 -4.28
CA THR A 398 -13.63 -12.10 -3.07
C THR A 398 -14.82 -13.00 -3.38
N ARG A 399 -15.11 -13.96 -2.50
CA ARG A 399 -16.35 -14.76 -2.50
C ARG A 399 -16.89 -14.91 -1.10
N THR A 400 -18.20 -14.65 -0.97
CA THR A 400 -18.96 -14.95 0.24
C THR A 400 -19.93 -16.08 -0.07
N VAL A 401 -19.80 -17.21 0.64
CA VAL A 401 -20.55 -18.44 0.36
C VAL A 401 -21.26 -18.99 1.60
N PRO A 402 -22.44 -19.60 1.46
CA PRO A 402 -23.12 -20.27 2.57
C PRO A 402 -22.50 -21.65 2.82
N LEU A 403 -22.07 -21.93 4.03
CA LEU A 403 -21.58 -23.26 4.42
C LEU A 403 -22.67 -24.14 5.04
N GLY A 404 -23.93 -23.67 5.04
CA GLY A 404 -25.08 -24.40 5.53
C GLY A 404 -26.29 -23.49 5.68
N ARG A 405 -27.13 -23.75 6.69
CA ARG A 405 -28.33 -22.95 6.90
C ARG A 405 -28.01 -21.53 7.32
N CYS A 406 -28.42 -20.56 6.54
CA CYS A 406 -28.37 -19.14 6.87
C CYS A 406 -29.67 -18.68 7.53
N SER A 407 -29.59 -17.74 8.46
CA SER A 407 -30.73 -17.04 9.05
C SER A 407 -31.47 -16.19 8.00
N LYS A 408 -32.63 -15.67 8.36
CA LYS A 408 -33.39 -14.75 7.50
C LYS A 408 -32.59 -13.45 7.29
N LEU A 409 -31.99 -12.92 8.38
CA LEU A 409 -31.20 -11.69 8.35
C LEU A 409 -29.96 -11.83 7.43
N GLU A 410 -29.15 -12.90 7.60
CA GLU A 410 -27.99 -13.14 6.73
C GLU A 410 -28.37 -13.19 5.25
N ARG A 411 -29.52 -13.76 4.88
CA ARG A 411 -30.00 -13.78 3.49
C ARG A 411 -30.46 -12.41 3.00
N GLU A 412 -31.14 -11.63 3.86
CA GLU A 412 -31.58 -10.28 3.53
C GLU A 412 -30.35 -9.36 3.31
N ASP A 413 -29.39 -9.35 4.22
CA ASP A 413 -28.17 -8.54 4.14
C ASP A 413 -27.32 -8.93 2.93
N TYR A 414 -27.11 -10.24 2.69
CA TYR A 414 -26.42 -10.72 1.49
C TYR A 414 -27.09 -10.23 0.22
N THR A 415 -28.43 -10.30 0.16
CA THR A 415 -29.19 -9.87 -1.02
C THR A 415 -29.07 -8.36 -1.24
N LEU A 416 -29.08 -7.56 -0.17
CA LEU A 416 -28.91 -6.11 -0.25
C LEU A 416 -27.51 -5.73 -0.74
N ALA A 417 -26.47 -6.35 -0.18
CA ALA A 417 -25.09 -6.13 -0.61
C ALA A 417 -24.89 -6.54 -2.09
N LEU A 418 -25.45 -7.69 -2.49
CA LEU A 418 -25.39 -8.15 -3.88
C LEU A 418 -26.11 -7.18 -4.84
N LYS A 419 -27.25 -6.63 -4.44
CA LYS A 419 -27.98 -5.63 -5.24
C LYS A 419 -27.13 -4.36 -5.42
N GLY A 420 -26.52 -3.84 -4.35
CA GLY A 420 -25.63 -2.68 -4.41
C GLY A 420 -24.46 -2.92 -5.37
N MET A 421 -23.80 -4.07 -5.28
CA MET A 421 -22.71 -4.45 -6.17
C MET A 421 -23.14 -4.55 -7.64
N VAL A 422 -24.31 -5.15 -7.91
CA VAL A 422 -24.86 -5.26 -9.27
C VAL A 422 -25.23 -3.87 -9.81
N ASP A 423 -25.88 -3.03 -9.00
CA ASP A 423 -26.27 -1.67 -9.40
C ASP A 423 -25.02 -0.82 -9.72
N LEU A 424 -23.96 -0.93 -8.92
CA LEU A 424 -22.68 -0.27 -9.19
C LEU A 424 -22.04 -0.79 -10.49
N SER A 425 -22.02 -2.11 -10.71
CA SER A 425 -21.46 -2.73 -11.91
C SER A 425 -22.19 -2.33 -13.20
N LEU A 426 -23.47 -1.99 -13.10
CA LEU A 426 -24.31 -1.55 -14.22
C LEU A 426 -24.35 -0.02 -14.36
N ALA A 427 -23.74 0.73 -13.43
CA ALA A 427 -23.78 2.18 -13.45
C ALA A 427 -23.06 2.76 -14.68
N VAL A 428 -23.72 3.70 -15.34
CA VAL A 428 -23.15 4.48 -16.46
C VAL A 428 -22.99 5.92 -15.97
N PHE A 429 -21.78 6.49 -16.14
CA PHE A 429 -21.44 7.79 -15.59
C PHE A 429 -20.49 8.56 -16.50
N PRO A 430 -20.48 9.91 -16.44
CA PRO A 430 -19.54 10.74 -17.19
C PRO A 430 -18.09 10.50 -16.76
N GLU A 431 -17.17 10.66 -17.70
CA GLU A 431 -15.75 10.69 -17.41
C GLU A 431 -15.44 11.75 -16.33
N GLY A 432 -14.49 11.45 -15.42
CA GLY A 432 -14.12 12.33 -14.31
C GLY A 432 -15.09 12.34 -13.14
N THR A 433 -16.07 11.46 -13.10
CA THR A 433 -16.96 11.32 -11.94
C THR A 433 -16.18 10.70 -10.77
N ALA A 434 -16.14 11.41 -9.63
CA ALA A 434 -15.43 10.93 -8.45
C ALA A 434 -16.15 9.76 -7.78
N GLY A 435 -15.38 8.77 -7.27
CA GLY A 435 -15.89 7.56 -6.61
C GLY A 435 -16.84 7.84 -5.45
N CYS A 436 -16.60 8.89 -4.66
CA CYS A 436 -17.49 9.29 -3.55
C CYS A 436 -18.95 9.56 -3.95
N LYS A 437 -19.22 9.83 -5.23
CA LYS A 437 -20.59 9.96 -5.73
C LYS A 437 -21.30 8.61 -5.94
N TYR A 438 -20.57 7.51 -5.83
CA TYR A 438 -21.08 6.14 -5.94
C TYR A 438 -21.28 5.49 -4.58
N ASP A 439 -20.53 5.89 -3.56
CA ASP A 439 -20.70 5.42 -2.18
C ASP A 439 -22.14 5.65 -1.68
N ASP A 440 -22.80 6.71 -2.14
CA ASP A 440 -24.22 6.95 -1.84
C ASP A 440 -25.15 5.88 -2.41
N ARG A 441 -24.76 5.15 -3.47
CA ARG A 441 -25.54 4.06 -4.06
C ARG A 441 -25.33 2.73 -3.37
N GLU A 442 -24.10 2.43 -2.95
CA GLU A 442 -23.81 1.30 -2.04
C GLU A 442 -24.45 1.54 -0.67
N GLY A 443 -24.33 2.76 -0.12
CA GLY A 443 -24.96 3.17 1.13
C GLY A 443 -26.49 3.19 1.10
N SER A 444 -27.13 3.45 -0.06
CA SER A 444 -28.59 3.44 -0.14
C SER A 444 -29.20 2.04 -0.02
N GLY A 445 -28.45 0.98 -0.36
CA GLY A 445 -28.83 -0.40 -0.06
C GLY A 445 -28.76 -0.73 1.44
N TYR A 446 -27.80 -0.11 2.16
CA TYR A 446 -27.58 -0.31 3.61
C TYR A 446 -28.39 0.65 4.48
N ALA A 447 -28.64 1.89 4.04
CA ALA A 447 -29.39 2.89 4.82
C ALA A 447 -30.85 2.52 5.06
N GLY A 448 -31.39 1.57 4.28
CA GLY A 448 -32.74 1.02 4.54
C GLY A 448 -32.82 -0.02 5.66
N SER A 449 -31.69 -0.47 6.23
CA SER A 449 -31.64 -1.52 7.27
C SER A 449 -31.41 -1.03 8.70
N HIS A 450 -31.16 0.26 8.90
CA HIS A 450 -31.21 0.84 10.26
C HIS A 450 -32.67 0.91 10.73
N ARG A 451 -33.16 -0.23 11.18
CA ARG A 451 -34.29 -0.21 12.10
C ARG A 451 -33.81 0.41 13.39
N GLY A 452 -34.36 1.57 13.72
CA GLY A 452 -34.21 2.11 15.05
C GLY A 452 -34.58 1.04 16.07
N ASP A 453 -33.74 0.84 17.06
CA ASP A 453 -34.07 0.16 18.29
C ASP A 453 -35.23 0.93 18.94
N GLY A 454 -36.45 0.51 18.59
CA GLY A 454 -37.69 0.89 19.27
C GLY A 454 -38.00 -0.21 20.26
N ASP A 455 -37.79 0.09 21.51
CA ASP A 455 -38.39 -0.46 22.71
C ASP A 455 -39.26 -1.75 22.58
N ASN A 456 -38.78 -2.88 23.12
CA ASN A 456 -39.34 -3.65 24.22
C ASN A 456 -38.51 -4.91 24.51
#